data_35cd12270d7fd541d4d15d99e7ec665e
#
_entry.id   35cd12270d7fd541d4d15d99e7ec665e
#
_cell.length_a   1.000
_cell.length_b   1.000
_cell.length_c   1.000
_cell.angle_alpha   90.00
_cell.angle_beta   90.00
_cell.angle_gamma   90.00
#
_symmetry.space_group_name_H-M   'P 1'
#
loop_
_entity.id
_entity.type
_entity.pdbx_description
1 polymer ?
#
loop_
_entity_poly.entity_id
_entity_poly.type
_entity_poly.pdbx_seq_one_letter_code
_entity_poly.pdbx_strand_id
1 'polypeptide(L)'
;LKNNIGEITPKIRLDYCEVLMDLSEERYYKPIYDWHAERGFMYGCDNLSRGKDPTAYIDYFRAMAWFTAPGNDAPSRGSSFMETKVSSSITHLYKRPRTWLEAFHSMGWGSSGAWLTRQIDHHFIAGGNLVCMHGLYYSTHGGWW
;
A
#
# COMPACT_ATOMS: atom_id res chain seq x y z
N LEU A 1 -2.48 -25.56 5.48
CA LEU A 1 -2.39 -24.93 6.82
C LEU A 1 -3.77 -24.59 7.43
N LYS A 2 -4.88 -25.07 6.84
CA LYS A 2 -6.24 -24.75 7.35
C LYS A 2 -6.55 -25.47 8.68
N ASN A 3 -6.07 -26.69 8.86
CA ASN A 3 -6.38 -27.50 10.02
C ASN A 3 -5.47 -27.18 11.22
N ASN A 4 -6.04 -27.27 12.41
CA ASN A 4 -5.28 -27.22 13.64
C ASN A 4 -4.86 -28.67 14.00
N ILE A 5 -3.56 -28.88 14.16
CA ILE A 5 -2.97 -30.19 14.50
C ILE A 5 -2.36 -30.21 15.92
N GLY A 6 -2.73 -29.25 16.76
CA GLY A 6 -2.26 -29.12 18.13
C GLY A 6 -1.39 -27.90 18.36
N GLU A 7 -0.68 -27.87 19.47
CA GLU A 7 0.11 -26.72 19.96
C GLU A 7 1.20 -26.25 18.98
N ILE A 8 1.69 -27.11 18.10
CA ILE A 8 2.70 -26.76 17.08
C ILE A 8 2.13 -25.95 15.91
N THR A 9 0.80 -25.93 15.74
CA THR A 9 0.16 -25.30 14.56
C THR A 9 0.51 -23.82 14.40
N PRO A 10 0.52 -22.97 15.43
CA PRO A 10 0.91 -21.57 15.29
C PRO A 10 2.32 -21.41 14.76
N LYS A 11 3.27 -22.20 15.30
CA LYS A 11 4.66 -22.17 14.84
C LYS A 11 4.80 -22.52 13.36
N ILE A 12 4.17 -23.61 12.93
CA ILE A 12 4.21 -24.04 11.52
C ILE A 12 3.62 -22.97 10.59
N ARG A 13 2.56 -22.28 11.03
CA ARG A 13 1.98 -21.18 10.24
C ARG A 13 2.92 -20.00 10.11
N LEU A 14 3.59 -19.62 11.19
CA LEU A 14 4.60 -18.55 11.16
C LEU A 14 5.78 -18.94 10.28
N ASP A 15 6.35 -20.12 10.44
CA ASP A 15 7.46 -20.61 9.61
C ASP A 15 7.09 -20.62 8.12
N TYR A 16 5.85 -21.02 7.80
CA TYR A 16 5.36 -20.98 6.42
C TYR A 16 5.24 -19.56 5.86
N CYS A 17 4.69 -18.63 6.64
CA CYS A 17 4.59 -17.23 6.23
C CYS A 17 5.97 -16.61 6.05
N GLU A 18 6.94 -16.95 6.90
CA GLU A 18 8.32 -16.48 6.80
C GLU A 18 8.98 -16.95 5.50
N VAL A 19 8.90 -18.24 5.21
CA VAL A 19 9.44 -18.80 3.94
C VAL A 19 8.75 -18.18 2.73
N LEU A 20 7.43 -17.96 2.79
CA LEU A 20 6.68 -17.33 1.71
C LEU A 20 7.14 -15.88 1.48
N MET A 21 7.39 -15.15 2.58
CA MET A 21 7.89 -13.79 2.51
C MET A 21 9.31 -13.73 1.94
N ASP A 22 10.21 -14.59 2.41
CA ASP A 22 11.60 -14.67 1.92
C ASP A 22 11.63 -14.95 0.40
N LEU A 23 10.84 -15.90 -0.06
CA LEU A 23 10.72 -16.21 -1.49
C LEU A 23 10.11 -15.04 -2.29
N SER A 24 9.17 -14.32 -1.71
CA SER A 24 8.58 -13.14 -2.35
C SER A 24 9.60 -12.00 -2.46
N GLU A 25 10.41 -11.79 -1.43
CA GLU A 25 11.50 -10.80 -1.48
C GLU A 25 12.54 -11.19 -2.54
N GLU A 26 13.04 -12.43 -2.50
CA GLU A 26 14.08 -12.89 -3.41
C GLU A 26 13.65 -12.88 -4.88
N ARG A 27 12.42 -13.35 -5.16
CA ARG A 27 11.99 -13.68 -6.52
C ARG A 27 11.06 -12.67 -7.16
N TYR A 28 10.48 -11.78 -6.39
CA TYR A 28 9.53 -10.81 -6.88
C TYR A 28 9.93 -9.37 -6.52
N TYR A 29 9.95 -9.01 -5.24
CA TYR A 29 10.15 -7.60 -4.85
C TYR A 29 11.54 -7.08 -5.20
N LYS A 30 12.58 -7.79 -4.79
CA LYS A 30 13.97 -7.37 -5.03
C LYS A 30 14.32 -7.23 -6.52
N PRO A 31 14.04 -8.21 -7.40
CA PRO A 31 14.33 -8.07 -8.83
C PRO A 31 13.63 -6.89 -9.48
N ILE A 32 12.38 -6.62 -9.12
CA ILE A 32 11.62 -5.49 -9.66
C ILE A 32 12.19 -4.16 -9.13
N TYR A 33 12.50 -4.10 -7.84
CA TYR A 33 13.12 -2.93 -7.23
C TYR A 33 14.47 -2.61 -7.91
N ASP A 34 15.35 -3.60 -8.04
CA ASP A 34 16.67 -3.44 -8.67
C ASP A 34 16.52 -2.92 -10.12
N TRP A 35 15.58 -3.50 -10.87
CA TRP A 35 15.31 -3.07 -12.24
C TRP A 35 14.88 -1.59 -12.35
N HIS A 36 14.02 -1.13 -11.44
CA HIS A 36 13.61 0.26 -11.40
C HIS A 36 14.75 1.19 -10.93
N ALA A 37 15.48 0.76 -9.90
CA ALA A 37 16.58 1.54 -9.34
C ALA A 37 17.71 1.77 -10.37
N GLU A 38 18.08 0.74 -11.13
CA GLU A 38 19.10 0.84 -12.20
C GLU A 38 18.72 1.84 -13.30
N ARG A 39 17.42 2.08 -13.49
CA ARG A 39 16.89 2.99 -14.53
C ARG A 39 16.44 4.33 -14.00
N GLY A 40 16.59 4.57 -12.71
CA GLY A 40 16.15 5.79 -12.06
C GLY A 40 14.62 5.96 -12.05
N PHE A 41 13.86 4.88 -12.20
CA PHE A 41 12.41 4.92 -12.15
C PHE A 41 11.90 4.83 -10.73
N MET A 42 10.85 5.61 -10.46
CA MET A 42 10.12 5.48 -9.21
C MET A 42 9.25 4.22 -9.25
N TYR A 43 9.30 3.46 -8.17
CA TYR A 43 8.48 2.27 -7.99
C TYR A 43 7.61 2.44 -6.75
N GLY A 44 6.32 2.57 -6.96
CA GLY A 44 5.31 2.74 -5.92
C GLY A 44 4.20 1.72 -6.05
N CYS A 45 3.53 1.44 -4.95
CA CYS A 45 2.42 0.50 -4.90
C CYS A 45 1.59 0.69 -3.63
N ASP A 46 0.31 0.40 -3.75
CA ASP A 46 -0.60 0.14 -2.64
C ASP A 46 -0.64 -1.36 -2.36
N ASN A 47 0.08 -1.84 -1.42
CA ASN A 47 0.04 -3.26 -1.09
C ASN A 47 -1.26 -3.63 -0.37
N LEU A 48 -1.88 -4.72 -0.80
CA LEU A 48 -3.19 -5.19 -0.34
C LEU A 48 -3.28 -5.53 1.16
N SER A 49 -2.18 -5.94 1.80
CA SER A 49 -2.24 -6.39 3.20
C SER A 49 -2.35 -5.24 4.20
N ARG A 50 -1.92 -4.04 3.84
CA ARG A 50 -1.98 -2.79 4.65
C ARG A 50 -1.58 -2.94 6.12
N GLY A 51 -0.75 -3.92 6.44
CA GLY A 51 -0.29 -4.19 7.81
C GLY A 51 -1.36 -4.65 8.80
N LYS A 52 -2.56 -4.96 8.34
CA LYS A 52 -3.66 -5.34 9.23
C LYS A 52 -3.56 -6.75 9.78
N ASP A 53 -2.90 -7.63 9.06
CA ASP A 53 -2.69 -9.01 9.49
C ASP A 53 -1.30 -9.50 9.01
N PRO A 54 -0.30 -9.53 9.90
CA PRO A 54 1.04 -9.99 9.54
C PRO A 54 1.09 -11.48 9.20
N THR A 55 0.03 -12.23 9.48
CA THR A 55 -0.05 -13.67 9.20
C THR A 55 -0.86 -13.99 7.94
N ALA A 56 -1.46 -12.98 7.30
CA ALA A 56 -2.44 -13.24 6.23
C ALA A 56 -1.80 -13.73 4.94
N TYR A 57 -0.76 -13.09 4.41
CA TYR A 57 -0.10 -13.50 3.16
C TYR A 57 1.33 -12.99 3.08
N ILE A 58 1.50 -11.66 3.07
CA ILE A 58 2.77 -10.97 2.88
C ILE A 58 2.88 -9.91 3.95
N ASP A 59 4.01 -9.89 4.64
CA ASP A 59 4.32 -8.84 5.60
C ASP A 59 4.42 -7.49 4.87
N TYR A 60 3.48 -6.59 5.19
CA TYR A 60 3.40 -5.28 4.57
C TYR A 60 4.68 -4.45 4.79
N PHE A 61 5.24 -4.48 6.00
CA PHE A 61 6.45 -3.71 6.32
C PHE A 61 7.66 -4.19 5.55
N ARG A 62 7.85 -5.50 5.46
CA ARG A 62 8.94 -6.10 4.68
C ARG A 62 8.75 -5.85 3.18
N ALA A 63 7.54 -6.07 2.67
CA ALA A 63 7.24 -5.84 1.26
C ALA A 63 7.46 -4.37 0.85
N MET A 64 6.98 -3.42 1.66
CA MET A 64 7.09 -1.99 1.36
C MET A 64 8.53 -1.45 1.42
N ALA A 65 9.45 -2.14 2.06
CA ALA A 65 10.87 -1.79 2.04
C ALA A 65 11.48 -1.84 0.62
N TRP A 66 10.90 -2.65 -0.26
CA TRP A 66 11.33 -2.82 -1.66
C TRP A 66 10.71 -1.81 -2.63
N PHE A 67 10.11 -0.73 -2.13
CA PHE A 67 9.56 0.33 -2.97
C PHE A 67 10.30 1.65 -2.74
N THR A 68 10.49 2.44 -3.80
CA THR A 68 11.03 3.79 -3.67
C THR A 68 9.97 4.79 -3.25
N ALA A 69 8.70 4.45 -3.45
CA ALA A 69 7.54 5.19 -2.98
C ALA A 69 6.54 4.22 -2.32
N PRO A 70 6.85 3.74 -1.09
CA PRO A 70 5.89 2.94 -0.33
C PRO A 70 4.55 3.65 -0.23
N GLY A 71 3.46 2.92 -0.36
CA GLY A 71 2.16 3.55 -0.44
C GLY A 71 1.02 2.71 0.08
N ASN A 72 -0.15 3.31 0.01
CA ASN A 72 -1.39 2.66 0.36
C ASN A 72 -2.53 3.11 -0.54
N ASP A 73 -3.49 2.22 -0.72
CA ASP A 73 -4.81 2.55 -1.20
C ASP A 73 -5.55 3.34 -0.12
N ALA A 74 -5.86 4.58 -0.42
CA ALA A 74 -6.56 5.51 0.46
C ALA A 74 -7.94 5.83 -0.11
N PRO A 75 -8.90 4.90 0.00
CA PRO A 75 -10.24 5.13 -0.53
C PRO A 75 -10.89 6.31 0.17
N SER A 76 -11.63 7.08 -0.58
CA SER A 76 -12.22 8.34 -0.15
C SER A 76 -13.24 8.22 0.97
N ARG A 77 -13.83 7.07 1.15
CA ARG A 77 -14.77 6.80 2.23
C ARG A 77 -14.10 5.93 3.29
N GLY A 78 -13.64 6.55 4.36
CA GLY A 78 -13.15 5.85 5.53
C GLY A 78 -11.66 5.49 5.51
N SER A 79 -10.87 6.09 4.62
CA SER A 79 -9.42 6.02 4.76
C SER A 79 -9.02 6.66 6.08
N SER A 80 -8.43 5.89 6.94
CA SER A 80 -7.99 6.40 8.23
C SER A 80 -6.64 7.10 8.07
N PHE A 81 -6.45 8.13 8.87
CA PHE A 81 -5.13 8.75 9.07
C PHE A 81 -4.03 7.71 9.30
N MET A 82 -4.36 6.64 10.01
CA MET A 82 -3.42 5.56 10.35
C MET A 82 -2.92 4.78 9.13
N GLU A 83 -3.76 4.57 8.11
CA GLU A 83 -3.34 3.84 6.91
C GLU A 83 -2.23 4.61 6.17
N THR A 84 -2.42 5.91 5.95
CA THR A 84 -1.39 6.76 5.36
C THR A 84 -0.17 6.90 6.29
N LYS A 85 -0.40 6.97 7.61
CA LYS A 85 0.69 7.08 8.59
C LYS A 85 1.58 5.85 8.62
N VAL A 86 1.03 4.66 8.44
CA VAL A 86 1.81 3.43 8.32
C VAL A 86 2.75 3.52 7.12
N SER A 87 2.25 3.85 5.94
CA SER A 87 3.05 4.00 4.71
C SER A 87 4.13 5.08 4.85
N SER A 88 3.78 6.24 5.40
CA SER A 88 4.74 7.33 5.61
C SER A 88 5.81 6.98 6.65
N SER A 89 5.48 6.17 7.65
CA SER A 89 6.45 5.68 8.64
C SER A 89 7.48 4.76 7.99
N ILE A 90 7.05 3.87 7.08
CA ILE A 90 7.97 3.03 6.31
C ILE A 90 8.86 3.90 5.40
N THR A 91 8.27 4.89 4.74
CA THR A 91 9.00 5.86 3.91
C THR A 91 10.13 6.54 4.69
N HIS A 92 9.84 6.99 5.90
CA HIS A 92 10.84 7.62 6.78
C HIS A 92 11.89 6.61 7.26
N LEU A 93 11.47 5.43 7.70
CA LEU A 93 12.36 4.37 8.20
C LEU A 93 13.41 3.98 7.15
N TYR A 94 12.99 3.80 5.91
CA TYR A 94 13.87 3.42 4.80
C TYR A 94 14.40 4.60 3.99
N LYS A 95 14.19 5.84 4.47
CA LYS A 95 14.66 7.09 3.82
C LYS A 95 14.23 7.18 2.35
N ARG A 96 12.99 6.79 2.07
CA ARG A 96 12.43 6.89 0.72
C ARG A 96 11.92 8.32 0.45
N PRO A 97 11.99 8.80 -0.80
CA PRO A 97 11.64 10.20 -1.11
C PRO A 97 10.14 10.47 -1.12
N ARG A 98 9.32 9.43 -1.31
CA ARG A 98 7.89 9.59 -1.54
C ARG A 98 7.06 8.56 -0.77
N THR A 99 5.92 9.03 -0.26
CA THR A 99 4.81 8.19 0.22
C THR A 99 3.70 8.27 -0.81
N TRP A 100 3.44 7.17 -1.50
CA TRP A 100 2.45 7.07 -2.55
C TRP A 100 1.04 6.87 -1.97
N LEU A 101 0.05 7.50 -2.58
CA LEU A 101 -1.36 7.38 -2.19
C LEU A 101 -2.21 7.13 -3.44
N GLU A 102 -2.92 6.03 -3.47
CA GLU A 102 -4.09 5.94 -4.33
C GLU A 102 -5.24 6.65 -3.65
N ALA A 103 -5.74 7.71 -4.24
CA ALA A 103 -6.72 8.58 -3.59
C ALA A 103 -7.98 8.75 -4.43
N PHE A 104 -9.09 9.04 -3.76
CA PHE A 104 -10.37 9.40 -4.35
C PHE A 104 -11.17 8.28 -5.00
N HIS A 105 -10.79 7.03 -4.79
CA HIS A 105 -11.59 5.88 -5.22
C HIS A 105 -13.00 5.93 -4.63
N SER A 106 -14.01 5.67 -5.44
CA SER A 106 -15.41 5.56 -5.00
C SER A 106 -16.01 6.83 -4.38
N MET A 107 -15.56 8.00 -4.78
CA MET A 107 -16.08 9.27 -4.26
C MET A 107 -17.50 9.56 -4.70
N GLY A 108 -17.86 9.14 -5.89
CA GLY A 108 -19.10 9.53 -6.57
C GLY A 108 -19.02 10.92 -7.21
N TRP A 109 -19.85 11.14 -8.21
CA TRP A 109 -19.89 12.35 -9.03
C TRP A 109 -20.34 13.61 -8.27
N GLY A 110 -20.96 13.45 -7.10
CA GLY A 110 -21.41 14.56 -6.27
C GLY A 110 -20.37 15.11 -5.28
N SER A 111 -19.13 14.67 -5.35
CA SER A 111 -18.08 15.13 -4.44
C SER A 111 -17.70 16.57 -4.73
N SER A 112 -17.67 17.41 -3.67
CA SER A 112 -17.32 18.82 -3.79
C SER A 112 -15.81 19.04 -3.72
N GLY A 113 -15.32 20.15 -4.30
CA GLY A 113 -13.92 20.54 -4.19
C GLY A 113 -13.47 20.71 -2.73
N ALA A 114 -14.32 21.27 -1.87
CA ALA A 114 -14.02 21.41 -0.45
C ALA A 114 -13.85 20.05 0.28
N TRP A 115 -14.58 19.04 -0.16
CA TRP A 115 -14.42 17.70 0.37
C TRP A 115 -13.09 17.09 -0.10
N LEU A 116 -12.75 17.23 -1.39
CA LEU A 116 -11.48 16.79 -1.96
C LEU A 116 -10.28 17.40 -1.23
N THR A 117 -10.30 18.71 -1.03
CA THR A 117 -9.25 19.43 -0.30
C THR A 117 -9.07 18.88 1.11
N ARG A 118 -10.15 18.66 1.84
CA ARG A 118 -10.08 18.06 3.18
C ARG A 118 -9.45 16.68 3.20
N GLN A 119 -9.74 15.85 2.22
CA GLN A 119 -9.14 14.51 2.13
C GLN A 119 -7.64 14.58 1.85
N ILE A 120 -7.25 15.41 0.91
CA ILE A 120 -5.83 15.62 0.56
C ILE A 120 -5.04 16.18 1.75
N ASP A 121 -5.58 17.18 2.44
CA ASP A 121 -4.93 17.77 3.63
C ASP A 121 -4.69 16.70 4.70
N HIS A 122 -5.66 15.83 4.92
CA HIS A 122 -5.54 14.71 5.85
C HIS A 122 -4.37 13.79 5.50
N HIS A 123 -4.25 13.45 4.23
CA HIS A 123 -3.17 12.59 3.74
C HIS A 123 -1.80 13.28 3.82
N PHE A 124 -1.73 14.57 3.51
CA PHE A 124 -0.49 15.34 3.65
C PHE A 124 -0.04 15.46 5.10
N ILE A 125 -0.95 15.72 6.03
CA ILE A 125 -0.66 15.74 7.46
C ILE A 125 -0.16 14.38 7.94
N ALA A 126 -0.68 13.29 7.39
CA ALA A 126 -0.23 11.93 7.69
C ALA A 126 1.13 11.58 7.06
N GLY A 127 1.65 12.42 6.15
CA GLY A 127 2.94 12.26 5.52
C GLY A 127 2.90 11.71 4.09
N GLY A 128 1.72 11.60 3.49
CA GLY A 128 1.58 11.32 2.06
C GLY A 128 2.06 12.50 1.23
N ASN A 129 2.80 12.27 0.16
CA ASN A 129 3.35 13.35 -0.67
C ASN A 129 3.43 13.02 -2.16
N LEU A 130 2.82 11.93 -2.59
CA LEU A 130 2.65 11.55 -3.99
C LEU A 130 1.24 11.00 -4.17
N VAL A 131 0.38 11.79 -4.78
CA VAL A 131 -1.03 11.43 -4.98
C VAL A 131 -1.23 10.86 -6.38
N CYS A 132 -1.75 9.66 -6.44
CA CYS A 132 -2.23 9.02 -7.64
C CYS A 132 -3.75 8.97 -7.58
N MET A 133 -4.41 9.75 -8.41
CA MET A 133 -5.86 9.84 -8.38
C MET A 133 -6.49 8.60 -9.04
N HIS A 134 -7.44 8.00 -8.35
CA HIS A 134 -8.25 6.94 -8.93
C HIS A 134 -9.63 7.51 -9.30
N GLY A 135 -9.89 7.78 -10.53
CA GLY A 135 -9.12 7.61 -11.74
C GLY A 135 -9.44 8.73 -12.68
N LEU A 136 -8.75 8.73 -13.83
CA LEU A 136 -9.03 9.65 -14.92
C LEU A 136 -9.86 8.90 -15.96
N TYR A 137 -11.16 9.17 -15.99
CA TYR A 137 -12.06 8.42 -16.85
C TYR A 137 -12.03 8.97 -18.28
N TYR A 138 -11.93 8.07 -19.22
CA TYR A 138 -12.00 8.40 -20.65
C TYR A 138 -13.33 9.05 -21.04
N SER A 139 -14.42 8.64 -20.40
CA SER A 139 -15.77 9.15 -20.66
C SER A 139 -16.64 9.03 -19.43
N THR A 140 -17.53 10.01 -19.24
CA THR A 140 -18.59 9.94 -18.22
C THR A 140 -19.86 9.27 -18.76
N HIS A 141 -19.88 8.91 -20.04
CA HIS A 141 -21.05 8.34 -20.70
C HIS A 141 -21.15 6.84 -20.37
N GLY A 142 -22.23 6.46 -19.72
CA GLY A 142 -22.44 5.07 -19.29
C GLY A 142 -21.58 4.58 -18.10
N GLY A 143 -20.77 5.44 -17.54
CA GLY A 143 -19.98 5.14 -16.33
C GLY A 143 -20.85 5.18 -15.07
N TRP A 144 -20.61 4.23 -14.19
CA TRP A 144 -21.34 4.10 -12.91
C TRP A 144 -20.39 4.16 -11.70
N TRP A 145 -19.20 4.70 -11.90
CA TRP A 145 -18.21 4.96 -10.85
C TRP A 145 -18.41 6.34 -10.22
#